data_33e57f54b044d5ca10cd75142b361efd
#
_entry.id   33e57f54b044d5ca10cd75142b361efd
#
_cell.length_a   1.000
_cell.length_b   1.000
_cell.length_c   1.000
_cell.angle_alpha   90.00
_cell.angle_beta   90.00
_cell.angle_gamma   90.00
#
_symmetry.space_group_name_H-M   'P 1'
#
loop_
_entity.id
_entity.type
_entity.pdbx_description
1 polymer ?
#
loop_
_entity_poly.entity_id
_entity_poly.type
_entity_poly.pdbx_seq_one_letter_code
_entity_poly.pdbx_strand_id
1 'polypeptide(L)'
;MSIEHSAEEIIDLKAQARFVRAYYYWLLLRKYGPIPLVPDEGFDYNQSYEDLELPRNTYDECVDYIAKEMVLAAQGLPLKRDQLSITRPTRGAALATRALAMLYAASPLMNGNDDAYAQQMTNRDGKRLLNPVYDNSKWAKAAAACKDVMGLGVYHIYTADFRSTHSIAFPATIAPPIHPEYSYKNFPEGWQNIDPFESYRSLFNGQVTAMDNPELIFTRGKNISGERIKDMVIHQLPTVAKGWNTHGATMKQVDAYYCLLYTSPS
;
A
#
# COMPACT_ATOMS: atom_id res chain seq x y z
N MET A 1 1.52 -35.15 -19.39
CA MET A 1 2.11 -33.99 -20.08
C MET A 1 2.84 -33.19 -19.03
N SER A 2 4.17 -33.25 -18.98
CA SER A 2 4.95 -32.38 -18.08
C SER A 2 4.88 -30.97 -18.65
N ILE A 3 4.43 -30.01 -17.84
CA ILE A 3 4.48 -28.60 -18.21
C ILE A 3 5.93 -28.17 -18.00
N GLU A 4 6.68 -28.02 -19.08
CA GLU A 4 8.03 -27.46 -19.02
C GLU A 4 7.92 -25.94 -18.97
N HIS A 5 8.32 -25.36 -17.85
CA HIS A 5 8.45 -23.92 -17.71
C HIS A 5 9.81 -23.44 -18.23
N SER A 6 9.84 -22.29 -18.87
CA SER A 6 11.10 -21.64 -19.24
C SER A 6 11.89 -21.21 -17.97
N ALA A 7 13.20 -21.00 -18.14
CA ALA A 7 14.03 -20.53 -17.03
C ALA A 7 13.54 -19.19 -16.46
N GLU A 8 13.03 -18.29 -17.32
CA GLU A 8 12.47 -17.00 -16.92
C GLU A 8 11.18 -17.16 -16.12
N GLU A 9 10.29 -18.08 -16.55
CA GLU A 9 9.06 -18.37 -15.80
C GLU A 9 9.37 -18.96 -14.42
N ILE A 10 10.38 -19.81 -14.31
CA ILE A 10 10.82 -20.37 -13.02
C ILE A 10 11.34 -19.27 -12.11
N ILE A 11 12.12 -18.32 -12.63
CA ILE A 11 12.60 -17.15 -11.86
C ILE A 11 11.42 -16.31 -11.35
N ASP A 12 10.46 -16.00 -12.23
CA ASP A 12 9.27 -15.23 -11.86
C ASP A 12 8.42 -15.97 -10.83
N LEU A 13 8.17 -17.27 -10.99
CA LEU A 13 7.39 -18.06 -10.03
C LEU A 13 8.05 -18.11 -8.66
N LYS A 14 9.37 -18.30 -8.59
CA LYS A 14 10.13 -18.24 -7.34
C LYS A 14 10.05 -16.86 -6.69
N ALA A 15 10.16 -15.80 -7.49
CA ALA A 15 10.04 -14.42 -7.01
C ALA A 15 8.61 -14.11 -6.50
N GLN A 16 7.56 -14.62 -7.16
CA GLN A 16 6.18 -14.51 -6.70
C GLN A 16 5.98 -15.23 -5.35
N ALA A 17 6.50 -16.45 -5.20
CA ALA A 17 6.41 -17.19 -3.94
C ALA A 17 7.11 -16.44 -2.80
N ARG A 18 8.31 -15.88 -3.05
CA ARG A 18 9.04 -15.06 -2.10
C ARG A 18 8.28 -13.80 -1.72
N PHE A 19 7.72 -13.09 -2.70
CA PHE A 19 6.85 -11.93 -2.48
C PHE A 19 5.67 -12.29 -1.60
N VAL A 20 4.93 -13.34 -1.93
CA VAL A 20 3.73 -13.76 -1.18
C VAL A 20 4.07 -14.07 0.27
N ARG A 21 5.16 -14.81 0.54
CA ARG A 21 5.62 -15.09 1.90
C ARG A 21 5.91 -13.80 2.68
N ALA A 22 6.72 -12.92 2.13
CA ALA A 22 7.06 -11.65 2.78
C ALA A 22 5.84 -10.72 2.93
N TYR A 23 4.90 -10.76 1.98
CA TYR A 23 3.67 -9.98 2.05
C TYR A 23 2.74 -10.48 3.17
N TYR A 24 2.66 -11.78 3.40
CA TYR A 24 1.92 -12.32 4.55
C TYR A 24 2.58 -11.96 5.87
N TYR A 25 3.91 -11.97 5.98
CA TYR A 25 4.61 -11.45 7.15
C TYR A 25 4.27 -9.97 7.39
N TRP A 26 4.22 -9.16 6.32
CA TRP A 26 3.80 -7.76 6.42
C TRP A 26 2.36 -7.62 6.94
N LEU A 27 1.43 -8.42 6.44
CA LEU A 27 0.04 -8.40 6.90
C LEU A 27 -0.08 -8.83 8.38
N LEU A 28 0.67 -9.85 8.79
CA LEU A 28 0.70 -10.31 10.17
C LEU A 28 1.32 -9.26 11.09
N LEU A 29 2.44 -8.66 10.69
CA LEU A 29 3.12 -7.60 11.44
C LEU A 29 2.22 -6.39 11.68
N ARG A 30 1.46 -5.98 10.66
CA ARG A 30 0.49 -4.88 10.78
C ARG A 30 -0.66 -5.19 11.72
N LYS A 31 -1.07 -6.43 11.80
CA LYS A 31 -2.26 -6.84 12.55
C LYS A 31 -1.95 -7.24 13.99
N TYR A 32 -0.82 -7.90 14.20
CA TYR A 32 -0.46 -8.50 15.49
C TYR A 32 0.78 -7.87 16.13
N GLY A 33 1.46 -6.94 15.45
CA GLY A 33 2.76 -6.43 15.88
C GLY A 33 3.88 -7.46 15.70
N PRO A 34 4.92 -7.44 16.55
CA PRO A 34 6.03 -8.37 16.50
C PRO A 34 5.60 -9.84 16.48
N ILE A 35 6.16 -10.61 15.55
CA ILE A 35 5.81 -12.00 15.27
C ILE A 35 7.09 -12.85 15.17
N PRO A 36 6.99 -14.18 15.36
CA PRO A 36 8.11 -15.06 15.07
C PRO A 36 8.35 -15.16 13.55
N LEU A 37 9.62 -15.20 13.16
CA LEU A 37 10.05 -15.49 11.80
C LEU A 37 10.38 -16.98 11.71
N VAL A 38 9.66 -17.70 10.88
CA VAL A 38 9.83 -19.14 10.68
C VAL A 38 11.07 -19.38 9.81
N PRO A 39 11.97 -20.31 10.19
CA PRO A 39 13.12 -20.69 9.38
C PRO A 39 12.72 -21.21 7.98
N ASP A 40 13.61 -21.07 7.00
CA ASP A 40 13.35 -21.52 5.63
C ASP A 40 13.22 -23.04 5.53
N GLU A 41 13.88 -23.78 6.42
CA GLU A 41 13.84 -25.22 6.53
C GLU A 41 12.49 -25.74 7.04
N GLY A 42 11.67 -24.86 7.63
CA GLY A 42 10.41 -25.24 8.28
C GLY A 42 10.63 -25.89 9.66
N PHE A 43 9.65 -26.66 10.10
CA PHE A 43 9.68 -27.37 11.38
C PHE A 43 9.71 -28.86 11.19
N ASP A 44 10.46 -29.56 12.03
CA ASP A 44 10.26 -30.99 12.22
C ASP A 44 9.10 -31.19 13.20
N TYR A 45 7.95 -31.55 12.68
CA TYR A 45 6.72 -31.77 13.45
C TYR A 45 6.78 -32.94 14.44
N ASN A 46 7.90 -33.71 14.44
CA ASN A 46 8.13 -34.78 15.43
C ASN A 46 8.81 -34.25 16.72
N GLN A 47 9.21 -32.99 16.73
CA GLN A 47 9.79 -32.36 17.92
C GLN A 47 8.73 -32.11 19.00
N SER A 48 9.18 -31.86 20.22
CA SER A 48 8.30 -31.51 21.33
C SER A 48 7.61 -30.16 21.06
N TYR A 49 6.46 -29.94 21.69
CA TYR A 49 5.75 -28.66 21.56
C TYR A 49 6.62 -27.47 22.03
N GLU A 50 7.44 -27.68 23.03
CA GLU A 50 8.37 -26.69 23.59
C GLU A 50 9.44 -26.29 22.57
N ASP A 51 9.96 -27.25 21.78
CA ASP A 51 10.93 -26.99 20.72
C ASP A 51 10.34 -26.26 19.50
N LEU A 52 9.02 -26.43 19.29
CA LEU A 52 8.29 -25.77 18.22
C LEU A 52 7.87 -24.34 18.56
N GLU A 53 7.92 -23.94 19.84
CA GLU A 53 7.54 -22.61 20.29
C GLU A 53 8.64 -21.60 19.98
N LEU A 54 8.50 -20.87 18.85
CA LEU A 54 9.43 -19.80 18.50
C LEU A 54 9.12 -18.52 19.28
N PRO A 55 10.14 -17.85 19.87
CA PRO A 55 9.96 -16.53 20.43
C PRO A 55 9.68 -15.52 19.29
N ARG A 56 8.95 -14.46 19.63
CA ARG A 56 8.71 -13.37 18.68
C ARG A 56 10.02 -12.62 18.37
N ASN A 57 10.21 -12.26 17.14
CA ASN A 57 11.24 -11.33 16.72
C ASN A 57 10.82 -9.89 17.07
N THR A 58 11.77 -8.98 17.19
CA THR A 58 11.46 -7.56 17.37
C THR A 58 10.76 -7.01 16.13
N TYR A 59 10.07 -5.89 16.29
CA TYR A 59 9.44 -5.20 15.15
C TYR A 59 10.47 -4.88 14.06
N ASP A 60 11.64 -4.39 14.47
CA ASP A 60 12.72 -4.04 13.54
C ASP A 60 13.26 -5.27 12.80
N GLU A 61 13.51 -6.39 13.51
CA GLU A 61 13.92 -7.66 12.87
C GLU A 61 12.88 -8.14 11.85
N CYS A 62 11.58 -8.02 12.15
CA CYS A 62 10.52 -8.37 11.21
C CYS A 62 10.52 -7.47 9.98
N VAL A 63 10.69 -6.16 10.16
CA VAL A 63 10.75 -5.20 9.04
C VAL A 63 11.98 -5.42 8.18
N ASP A 64 13.14 -5.66 8.79
CA ASP A 64 14.38 -5.94 8.05
C ASP A 64 14.27 -7.22 7.22
N TYR A 65 13.66 -8.26 7.78
CA TYR A 65 13.35 -9.48 7.03
C TYR A 65 12.44 -9.21 5.83
N ILE A 66 11.30 -8.55 6.06
CA ILE A 66 10.35 -8.20 5.00
C ILE A 66 11.04 -7.36 3.93
N ALA A 67 11.80 -6.34 4.32
CA ALA A 67 12.48 -5.45 3.41
C ALA A 67 13.51 -6.18 2.53
N LYS A 68 14.29 -7.08 3.11
CA LYS A 68 15.27 -7.93 2.41
C LYS A 68 14.56 -8.86 1.41
N GLU A 69 13.54 -9.56 1.87
CA GLU A 69 12.80 -10.50 1.03
C GLU A 69 12.09 -9.80 -0.14
N MET A 70 11.57 -8.59 0.06
CA MET A 70 10.96 -7.79 -1.00
C MET A 70 11.97 -7.33 -2.05
N VAL A 71 13.20 -6.99 -1.65
CA VAL A 71 14.28 -6.66 -2.61
C VAL A 71 14.65 -7.90 -3.44
N LEU A 72 14.80 -9.05 -2.80
CA LEU A 72 15.12 -10.30 -3.50
C LEU A 72 13.98 -10.73 -4.45
N ALA A 73 12.73 -10.53 -4.04
CA ALA A 73 11.59 -10.78 -4.93
C ALA A 73 11.59 -9.81 -6.13
N ALA A 74 11.86 -8.52 -5.89
CA ALA A 74 11.88 -7.49 -6.94
C ALA A 74 12.88 -7.80 -8.06
N GLN A 75 13.98 -8.50 -7.77
CA GLN A 75 14.98 -8.87 -8.77
C GLN A 75 14.44 -9.85 -9.83
N GLY A 76 13.54 -10.77 -9.44
CA GLY A 76 12.95 -11.75 -10.33
C GLY A 76 11.56 -11.39 -10.88
N LEU A 77 10.94 -10.32 -10.36
CA LEU A 77 9.61 -9.89 -10.79
C LEU A 77 9.69 -8.92 -11.98
N PRO A 78 8.76 -9.01 -12.96
CA PRO A 78 8.69 -8.08 -14.08
C PRO A 78 8.21 -6.68 -13.63
N LEU A 79 8.49 -5.68 -14.45
CA LEU A 79 8.02 -4.29 -14.22
C LEU A 79 6.52 -4.15 -14.41
N LYS A 80 5.96 -4.85 -15.39
CA LYS A 80 4.53 -4.80 -15.74
C LYS A 80 4.00 -6.20 -15.96
N ARG A 81 2.71 -6.37 -15.80
CA ARG A 81 1.95 -7.59 -16.11
C ARG A 81 0.99 -7.33 -17.26
N ASP A 82 0.64 -8.38 -17.98
CA ASP A 82 -0.46 -8.36 -18.95
C ASP A 82 -1.83 -8.41 -18.25
N GLN A 83 -2.89 -8.26 -19.03
CA GLN A 83 -4.26 -8.24 -18.53
C GLN A 83 -4.66 -9.54 -17.82
N LEU A 84 -4.14 -10.69 -18.25
CA LEU A 84 -4.49 -11.98 -17.66
C LEU A 84 -3.76 -12.23 -16.34
N SER A 85 -2.66 -11.54 -16.11
CA SER A 85 -1.80 -11.70 -14.93
C SER A 85 -1.70 -10.45 -14.06
N ILE A 86 -2.55 -9.43 -14.28
CA ILE A 86 -2.54 -8.13 -13.58
C ILE A 86 -2.58 -8.24 -12.04
N THR A 87 -3.16 -9.31 -11.51
CA THR A 87 -3.24 -9.55 -10.06
C THR A 87 -1.99 -10.20 -9.48
N ARG A 88 -1.03 -10.58 -10.32
CA ARG A 88 0.27 -11.09 -9.86
C ARG A 88 1.20 -9.94 -9.49
N PRO A 89 2.09 -10.12 -8.51
CA PRO A 89 2.99 -9.07 -8.08
C PRO A 89 3.96 -8.65 -9.19
N THR A 90 4.29 -7.36 -9.18
CA THR A 90 5.31 -6.73 -10.01
C THR A 90 6.50 -6.33 -9.16
N ARG A 91 7.60 -5.91 -9.79
CA ARG A 91 8.75 -5.29 -9.11
C ARG A 91 8.32 -4.09 -8.27
N GLY A 92 7.42 -3.26 -8.79
CA GLY A 92 6.86 -2.13 -8.07
C GLY A 92 6.07 -2.53 -6.84
N ALA A 93 5.28 -3.60 -6.91
CA ALA A 93 4.53 -4.12 -5.77
C ALA A 93 5.46 -4.54 -4.61
N ALA A 94 6.57 -5.21 -4.92
CA ALA A 94 7.54 -5.61 -3.91
C ALA A 94 8.25 -4.40 -3.28
N LEU A 95 8.74 -3.46 -4.09
CA LEU A 95 9.42 -2.27 -3.59
C LEU A 95 8.47 -1.34 -2.82
N ALA A 96 7.22 -1.20 -3.24
CA ALA A 96 6.22 -0.41 -2.52
C ALA A 96 5.85 -1.04 -1.17
N THR A 97 5.74 -2.37 -1.09
CA THR A 97 5.51 -3.07 0.18
C THR A 97 6.70 -2.86 1.14
N ARG A 98 7.93 -2.93 0.62
CA ARG A 98 9.15 -2.59 1.39
C ARG A 98 9.10 -1.16 1.92
N ALA A 99 8.79 -0.19 1.06
CA ALA A 99 8.71 1.22 1.44
C ALA A 99 7.67 1.45 2.54
N LEU A 100 6.52 0.81 2.41
CA LEU A 100 5.44 0.90 3.39
C LEU A 100 5.84 0.27 4.74
N ALA A 101 6.50 -0.90 4.75
CA ALA A 101 6.99 -1.53 5.97
C ALA A 101 8.03 -0.65 6.69
N MET A 102 8.96 -0.05 5.95
CA MET A 102 9.96 0.87 6.51
C MET A 102 9.32 2.17 7.04
N LEU A 103 8.29 2.70 6.36
CA LEU A 103 7.58 3.88 6.82
C LEU A 103 6.86 3.62 8.16
N TYR A 104 6.23 2.46 8.30
CA TYR A 104 5.60 2.07 9.57
C TYR A 104 6.65 1.91 10.69
N ALA A 105 7.81 1.34 10.37
CA ALA A 105 8.90 1.21 11.36
C ALA A 105 9.49 2.55 11.81
N ALA A 106 9.40 3.58 10.95
CA ALA A 106 9.82 4.94 11.27
C ALA A 106 8.79 5.73 12.10
N SER A 107 7.52 5.26 12.09
CA SER A 107 6.43 5.96 12.77
C SER A 107 6.63 6.01 14.30
N PRO A 108 6.12 7.07 14.99
CA PRO A 108 6.29 7.22 16.44
C PRO A 108 5.78 6.04 17.27
N LEU A 109 4.82 5.28 16.75
CA LEU A 109 4.30 4.08 17.43
C LEU A 109 5.36 2.98 17.56
N MET A 110 6.26 2.86 16.57
CA MET A 110 7.25 1.77 16.49
C MET A 110 8.70 2.25 16.69
N ASN A 111 8.93 3.56 16.69
CA ASN A 111 10.26 4.16 16.74
C ASN A 111 10.42 5.07 17.94
N GLY A 112 11.07 4.57 18.97
CA GLY A 112 11.27 5.32 20.20
C GLY A 112 10.05 5.35 21.11
N ASN A 113 9.16 4.38 20.99
CA ASN A 113 8.00 4.29 21.87
C ASN A 113 8.38 3.62 23.18
N ASP A 114 8.23 4.37 24.29
CA ASP A 114 8.46 3.88 25.65
C ASP A 114 7.19 3.97 26.54
N ASP A 115 6.03 4.04 25.93
CA ASP A 115 4.75 3.99 26.63
C ASP A 115 4.56 2.66 27.37
N ALA A 116 3.70 2.66 28.39
CA ALA A 116 3.39 1.47 29.20
C ALA A 116 3.00 0.24 28.34
N TYR A 117 2.30 0.48 27.23
CA TYR A 117 1.99 -0.54 26.24
C TYR A 117 3.25 -1.13 25.58
N ALA A 118 4.17 -0.26 25.14
CA ALA A 118 5.41 -0.70 24.47
C ALA A 118 6.33 -1.44 25.45
N GLN A 119 6.36 -1.02 26.73
CA GLN A 119 7.11 -1.67 27.79
C GLN A 119 6.62 -3.10 28.08
N GLN A 120 5.31 -3.36 27.95
CA GLN A 120 4.72 -4.68 28.15
C GLN A 120 4.93 -5.63 26.95
N MET A 121 5.34 -5.11 25.79
CA MET A 121 5.65 -5.94 24.64
C MET A 121 7.02 -6.58 24.77
N THR A 122 7.07 -7.67 25.53
CA THR A 122 8.29 -8.44 25.80
C THR A 122 8.07 -9.92 25.52
N ASN A 123 9.14 -10.64 25.25
CA ASN A 123 9.16 -12.10 25.29
C ASN A 123 9.31 -12.61 26.72
N ARG A 124 9.16 -13.92 26.93
CA ARG A 124 9.32 -14.55 28.26
C ARG A 124 10.72 -14.36 28.87
N ASP A 125 11.74 -14.21 28.03
CA ASP A 125 13.13 -13.93 28.40
C ASP A 125 13.39 -12.46 28.76
N GLY A 126 12.36 -11.60 28.68
CA GLY A 126 12.46 -10.17 28.96
C GLY A 126 12.93 -9.33 27.76
N LYS A 127 13.20 -9.93 26.59
CA LYS A 127 13.58 -9.18 25.36
C LYS A 127 12.44 -8.25 24.97
N ARG A 128 12.70 -6.96 24.92
CA ARG A 128 11.74 -5.95 24.40
C ARG A 128 11.56 -6.12 22.90
N LEU A 129 10.34 -6.02 22.46
CA LEU A 129 9.95 -6.22 21.06
C LEU A 129 9.84 -4.92 20.26
N LEU A 130 9.70 -3.78 20.93
CA LEU A 130 9.76 -2.45 20.34
C LEU A 130 11.02 -1.73 20.85
N ASN A 131 11.69 -1.00 19.96
CA ASN A 131 12.87 -0.22 20.33
C ASN A 131 12.44 1.04 21.10
N PRO A 132 12.88 1.24 22.35
CA PRO A 132 12.54 2.43 23.13
C PRO A 132 13.31 3.68 22.71
N VAL A 133 14.38 3.52 21.93
CA VAL A 133 15.23 4.63 21.48
C VAL A 133 14.82 5.07 20.09
N TYR A 134 14.54 6.37 19.94
CA TYR A 134 14.20 6.96 18.65
C TYR A 134 15.41 6.94 17.71
N ASP A 135 15.21 6.42 16.50
CA ASP A 135 16.21 6.37 15.43
C ASP A 135 15.71 7.18 14.22
N ASN A 136 16.26 8.37 14.02
CA ASN A 136 15.93 9.23 12.88
C ASN A 136 16.34 8.63 11.53
N SER A 137 17.29 7.69 11.50
CA SER A 137 17.73 7.06 10.25
C SER A 137 16.62 6.22 9.59
N LYS A 138 15.63 5.76 10.36
CA LYS A 138 14.47 5.01 9.83
C LYS A 138 13.66 5.84 8.82
N TRP A 139 13.49 7.14 9.06
CA TRP A 139 12.83 8.04 8.10
C TRP A 139 13.61 8.17 6.80
N ALA A 140 14.95 8.30 6.91
CA ALA A 140 15.81 8.36 5.72
C ALA A 140 15.74 7.04 4.91
N LYS A 141 15.74 5.88 5.59
CA LYS A 141 15.58 4.57 4.95
C LYS A 141 14.20 4.45 4.26
N ALA A 142 13.12 4.89 4.90
CA ALA A 142 11.78 4.89 4.33
C ALA A 142 11.71 5.80 3.10
N ALA A 143 12.26 7.01 3.17
CA ALA A 143 12.31 7.94 2.05
C ALA A 143 13.12 7.37 0.87
N ALA A 144 14.26 6.73 1.14
CA ALA A 144 15.06 6.07 0.11
C ALA A 144 14.28 4.93 -0.55
N ALA A 145 13.57 4.11 0.24
CA ALA A 145 12.73 3.04 -0.28
C ALA A 145 11.57 3.55 -1.16
N CYS A 146 10.96 4.68 -0.80
CA CYS A 146 9.97 5.33 -1.67
C CYS A 146 10.59 5.82 -2.97
N LYS A 147 11.80 6.39 -2.90
CA LYS A 147 12.53 6.86 -4.09
C LYS A 147 12.88 5.70 -5.04
N ASP A 148 13.15 4.50 -4.53
CA ASP A 148 13.38 3.31 -5.36
C ASP A 148 12.14 2.98 -6.20
N VAL A 149 10.92 3.13 -5.66
CA VAL A 149 9.67 2.94 -6.41
C VAL A 149 9.50 4.00 -7.48
N MET A 150 9.74 5.26 -7.13
CA MET A 150 9.68 6.38 -8.09
C MET A 150 10.72 6.22 -9.20
N GLY A 151 11.91 5.71 -8.87
CA GLY A 151 12.99 5.45 -9.80
C GLY A 151 12.71 4.37 -10.84
N LEU A 152 11.65 3.56 -10.67
CA LEU A 152 11.21 2.62 -11.71
C LEU A 152 10.67 3.32 -12.96
N GLY A 153 10.19 4.59 -12.84
CA GLY A 153 9.71 5.40 -13.96
C GLY A 153 8.44 4.87 -14.63
N VAL A 154 7.71 3.96 -13.97
CA VAL A 154 6.48 3.35 -14.53
C VAL A 154 5.20 3.85 -13.89
N TYR A 155 5.32 4.57 -12.78
CA TYR A 155 4.19 5.13 -12.04
C TYR A 155 4.25 6.65 -12.06
N HIS A 156 3.09 7.28 -12.23
CA HIS A 156 2.93 8.73 -12.15
C HIS A 156 1.50 9.07 -11.76
N ILE A 157 1.28 10.31 -11.31
CA ILE A 157 -0.05 10.80 -10.99
C ILE A 157 -0.84 10.91 -12.29
N TYR A 158 -2.04 10.35 -12.30
CA TYR A 158 -2.96 10.45 -13.44
C TYR A 158 -3.49 11.87 -13.58
N THR A 159 -3.46 12.39 -14.79
CA THR A 159 -4.02 13.70 -15.12
C THR A 159 -4.93 13.58 -16.34
N ALA A 160 -6.13 14.13 -16.25
CA ALA A 160 -7.01 14.35 -17.38
C ALA A 160 -6.71 15.71 -17.98
N ASP A 161 -6.62 15.80 -19.31
CA ASP A 161 -6.41 17.06 -20.01
C ASP A 161 -7.56 18.03 -19.75
N PHE A 162 -7.24 19.31 -19.65
CA PHE A 162 -8.24 20.35 -19.61
C PHE A 162 -9.01 20.38 -20.93
N ARG A 163 -10.30 20.04 -20.88
CA ARG A 163 -11.18 20.12 -22.04
C ARG A 163 -11.90 21.45 -22.03
N SER A 164 -11.59 22.31 -22.98
CA SER A 164 -12.29 23.58 -23.21
C SER A 164 -13.77 23.41 -23.58
N THR A 165 -14.17 22.19 -23.94
CA THR A 165 -15.54 21.83 -24.32
C THR A 165 -16.04 20.70 -23.43
N HIS A 166 -16.22 20.95 -22.14
CA HIS A 166 -17.03 20.04 -21.34
C HIS A 166 -18.49 20.10 -21.79
N SER A 167 -19.03 18.97 -22.18
CA SER A 167 -20.48 18.83 -22.43
C SER A 167 -21.30 19.03 -21.14
N ILE A 168 -20.65 18.99 -19.99
CA ILE A 168 -21.22 19.23 -18.66
C ILE A 168 -20.32 20.25 -18.00
N ALA A 169 -20.82 21.47 -17.81
CA ALA A 169 -20.15 22.46 -16.99
C ALA A 169 -19.99 21.94 -15.55
N PHE A 170 -18.83 22.17 -14.95
CA PHE A 170 -18.66 21.91 -13.53
C PHE A 170 -19.75 22.64 -12.73
N PRO A 171 -20.44 21.98 -11.80
CA PRO A 171 -21.21 22.71 -10.80
C PRO A 171 -20.28 23.74 -10.14
N ALA A 172 -20.76 24.95 -9.92
CA ALA A 172 -19.96 26.02 -9.31
C ALA A 172 -19.32 25.63 -7.97
N THR A 173 -19.92 24.68 -7.28
CA THR A 173 -19.42 24.10 -6.02
C THR A 173 -18.25 23.13 -6.18
N ILE A 174 -17.95 22.69 -7.41
CA ILE A 174 -16.86 21.73 -7.68
C ILE A 174 -15.71 22.39 -8.46
N ALA A 175 -15.95 23.57 -9.04
CA ALA A 175 -14.91 24.33 -9.73
C ALA A 175 -13.80 24.66 -8.72
N PRO A 176 -12.52 24.33 -9.01
CA PRO A 176 -11.43 24.69 -8.11
C PRO A 176 -11.40 26.19 -7.89
N PRO A 177 -11.25 26.65 -6.64
CA PRO A 177 -11.12 28.09 -6.39
C PRO A 177 -9.83 28.63 -7.04
N ILE A 178 -9.89 29.84 -7.54
CA ILE A 178 -8.70 30.49 -8.10
C ILE A 178 -7.68 30.70 -6.97
N HIS A 179 -6.53 30.11 -7.13
CA HIS A 179 -5.41 30.25 -6.20
C HIS A 179 -4.22 30.90 -6.92
N PRO A 180 -3.64 31.99 -6.39
CA PRO A 180 -2.59 32.76 -7.08
C PRO A 180 -1.33 31.96 -7.37
N GLU A 181 -1.07 30.92 -6.59
CA GLU A 181 0.15 30.10 -6.73
C GLU A 181 -0.02 28.94 -7.71
N TYR A 182 -1.20 28.30 -7.79
CA TYR A 182 -1.40 27.04 -8.49
C TYR A 182 -2.28 27.16 -9.74
N SER A 183 -3.20 28.12 -9.79
CA SER A 183 -4.19 28.19 -10.89
C SER A 183 -3.59 28.60 -12.23
N TYR A 184 -2.42 29.23 -12.23
CA TYR A 184 -1.77 29.78 -13.42
C TYR A 184 -0.48 29.06 -13.82
N LYS A 185 -0.20 27.93 -13.19
CA LYS A 185 0.95 27.08 -13.52
C LYS A 185 0.46 25.75 -14.06
N ASN A 186 1.25 25.15 -14.93
CA ASN A 186 0.99 23.79 -15.42
C ASN A 186 1.32 22.76 -14.36
N PHE A 187 0.72 21.58 -14.46
CA PHE A 187 1.07 20.43 -13.64
C PHE A 187 2.57 20.06 -13.88
N PRO A 188 3.35 19.72 -12.84
CA PRO A 188 2.94 19.44 -11.45
C PRO A 188 2.90 20.65 -10.50
N GLU A 189 3.35 21.83 -10.90
CA GLU A 189 3.41 23.02 -10.03
C GLU A 189 2.04 23.68 -9.83
N GLY A 190 1.09 23.38 -10.69
CA GLY A 190 -0.27 23.87 -10.64
C GLY A 190 -1.20 23.01 -11.48
N TRP A 191 -2.38 23.53 -11.81
CA TRP A 191 -3.42 22.77 -12.49
C TRP A 191 -3.99 23.43 -13.76
N GLN A 192 -3.32 24.44 -14.30
CA GLN A 192 -3.82 25.23 -15.44
C GLN A 192 -4.13 24.38 -16.69
N ASN A 193 -3.31 23.36 -16.95
CA ASN A 193 -3.39 22.52 -18.15
C ASN A 193 -4.13 21.18 -17.93
N ILE A 194 -4.63 20.94 -16.72
CA ILE A 194 -5.34 19.70 -16.41
C ILE A 194 -6.74 20.00 -15.86
N ASP A 195 -7.59 19.00 -15.88
CA ASP A 195 -8.86 18.98 -15.15
C ASP A 195 -8.66 18.25 -13.81
N PRO A 196 -8.54 18.95 -12.68
CA PRO A 196 -8.26 18.32 -11.39
C PRO A 196 -9.41 17.42 -10.93
N PHE A 197 -10.65 17.80 -11.23
CA PHE A 197 -11.83 17.03 -10.84
C PHE A 197 -11.91 15.71 -11.62
N GLU A 198 -11.79 15.76 -12.94
CA GLU A 198 -11.79 14.55 -13.76
C GLU A 198 -10.55 13.69 -13.52
N SER A 199 -9.39 14.30 -13.28
CA SER A 199 -8.17 13.57 -12.91
C SER A 199 -8.39 12.70 -11.68
N TYR A 200 -9.01 13.24 -10.65
CA TYR A 200 -9.29 12.49 -9.42
C TYR A 200 -10.46 11.51 -9.59
N ARG A 201 -11.60 11.97 -10.16
CA ARG A 201 -12.81 11.18 -10.30
C ARG A 201 -12.64 9.94 -11.16
N SER A 202 -11.88 10.04 -12.24
CA SER A 202 -11.67 8.97 -13.21
C SER A 202 -10.98 7.74 -12.64
N LEU A 203 -10.18 7.92 -11.59
CA LEU A 203 -9.52 6.82 -10.89
C LEU A 203 -10.48 5.91 -10.11
N PHE A 204 -11.65 6.43 -9.70
CA PHE A 204 -12.56 5.74 -8.79
C PHE A 204 -13.90 5.35 -9.45
N ASN A 205 -14.25 5.92 -10.60
CA ASN A 205 -15.53 5.68 -11.25
C ASN A 205 -15.49 4.61 -12.37
N GLY A 206 -14.33 4.00 -12.59
CA GLY A 206 -14.14 2.95 -13.61
C GLY A 206 -13.84 3.47 -15.01
N GLN A 207 -13.65 4.79 -15.21
CA GLN A 207 -13.23 5.35 -16.50
C GLN A 207 -11.80 4.95 -16.85
N VAL A 208 -10.91 4.94 -15.86
CA VAL A 208 -9.55 4.44 -16.02
C VAL A 208 -9.52 2.97 -15.62
N THR A 209 -9.17 2.11 -16.57
CA THR A 209 -9.06 0.67 -16.27
C THR A 209 -7.84 0.37 -15.39
N ALA A 210 -7.83 -0.78 -14.74
CA ALA A 210 -6.67 -1.17 -13.92
C ALA A 210 -5.37 -1.27 -14.72
N MET A 211 -5.46 -1.57 -16.02
CA MET A 211 -4.29 -1.63 -16.91
C MET A 211 -3.77 -0.25 -17.30
N ASP A 212 -4.66 0.72 -17.42
CA ASP A 212 -4.36 2.07 -17.88
C ASP A 212 -4.13 3.04 -16.72
N ASN A 213 -4.32 2.59 -15.48
CA ASN A 213 -4.15 3.40 -14.29
C ASN A 213 -2.66 3.50 -13.91
N PRO A 214 -2.01 4.66 -14.14
CA PRO A 214 -0.59 4.82 -13.86
C PRO A 214 -0.26 4.95 -12.37
N GLU A 215 -1.28 5.14 -11.51
CA GLU A 215 -1.11 5.21 -10.06
C GLU A 215 -1.21 3.84 -9.40
N LEU A 216 -1.76 2.84 -10.10
CA LEU A 216 -2.01 1.52 -9.54
C LEU A 216 -0.73 0.68 -9.51
N ILE A 217 -0.17 0.50 -8.34
CA ILE A 217 1.06 -0.29 -8.14
C ILE A 217 0.74 -1.78 -8.04
N PHE A 218 -0.29 -2.12 -7.27
CA PHE A 218 -0.70 -3.50 -7.05
C PHE A 218 -2.18 -3.57 -6.74
N THR A 219 -2.87 -4.47 -7.40
CA THR A 219 -4.30 -4.70 -7.17
C THR A 219 -4.55 -6.17 -6.89
N ARG A 220 -5.49 -6.42 -6.00
CA ARG A 220 -6.04 -7.73 -5.79
C ARG A 220 -7.33 -7.84 -6.62
N GLY A 221 -7.47 -8.94 -7.33
CA GLY A 221 -8.71 -9.27 -8.03
C GLY A 221 -9.83 -9.64 -7.06
N LYS A 222 -10.71 -10.52 -7.49
CA LYS A 222 -11.78 -11.03 -6.65
C LYS A 222 -11.24 -11.86 -5.47
N ASN A 223 -11.88 -11.76 -4.30
CA ASN A 223 -11.55 -12.62 -3.17
C ASN A 223 -12.09 -14.04 -3.36
N ILE A 224 -11.67 -14.95 -2.47
CA ILE A 224 -12.08 -16.37 -2.51
C ILE A 224 -13.59 -16.54 -2.25
N SER A 225 -14.21 -15.63 -1.51
CA SER A 225 -15.64 -15.62 -1.21
C SER A 225 -16.50 -15.15 -2.39
N GLY A 226 -15.87 -14.70 -3.50
CA GLY A 226 -16.58 -14.24 -4.68
C GLY A 226 -17.24 -12.86 -4.53
N GLU A 227 -16.93 -12.12 -3.46
CA GLU A 227 -17.37 -10.73 -3.29
C GLU A 227 -16.96 -9.89 -4.50
N ARG A 228 -17.91 -9.13 -5.00
CA ARG A 228 -17.75 -8.31 -6.19
C ARG A 228 -17.67 -6.84 -5.80
N ILE A 229 -17.08 -6.01 -6.64
CA ILE A 229 -17.04 -4.56 -6.45
C ILE A 229 -18.44 -3.98 -6.23
N LYS A 230 -19.45 -4.52 -6.93
CA LYS A 230 -20.85 -4.10 -6.75
C LYS A 230 -21.36 -4.27 -5.31
N ASP A 231 -20.87 -5.30 -4.61
CA ASP A 231 -21.28 -5.57 -3.24
C ASP A 231 -20.67 -4.52 -2.29
N MET A 232 -19.44 -4.09 -2.53
CA MET A 232 -18.86 -2.93 -1.82
C MET A 232 -19.63 -1.64 -2.07
N VAL A 233 -20.06 -1.40 -3.31
CA VAL A 233 -20.83 -0.21 -3.67
C VAL A 233 -22.17 -0.19 -2.94
N ILE A 234 -22.87 -1.33 -2.86
CA ILE A 234 -24.14 -1.44 -2.11
C ILE A 234 -23.95 -1.08 -0.63
N HIS A 235 -22.83 -1.52 -0.01
CA HIS A 235 -22.53 -1.17 1.38
C HIS A 235 -22.26 0.32 1.60
N GLN A 236 -21.79 1.03 0.59
CA GLN A 236 -21.42 2.44 0.68
C GLN A 236 -22.58 3.39 0.31
N LEU A 237 -23.50 2.93 -0.56
CA LEU A 237 -24.60 3.76 -1.02
C LEU A 237 -25.60 4.03 0.11
N PRO A 238 -26.18 5.24 0.14
CA PRO A 238 -27.28 5.56 1.06
C PRO A 238 -28.55 4.78 0.71
N THR A 239 -29.44 4.59 1.69
CA THR A 239 -30.67 3.82 1.55
C THR A 239 -31.57 4.35 0.43
N VAL A 240 -31.62 5.68 0.21
CA VAL A 240 -32.38 6.31 -0.89
C VAL A 240 -31.90 5.86 -2.27
N ALA A 241 -30.62 5.46 -2.39
CA ALA A 241 -30.04 4.89 -3.59
C ALA A 241 -30.06 3.35 -3.59
N LYS A 242 -30.91 2.73 -2.77
CA LYS A 242 -31.02 1.28 -2.57
C LYS A 242 -29.74 0.63 -2.02
N GLY A 243 -28.92 1.40 -1.34
CA GLY A 243 -27.76 0.91 -0.63
C GLY A 243 -28.06 0.55 0.83
N TRP A 244 -27.09 -0.05 1.47
CA TRP A 244 -27.21 -0.49 2.89
C TRP A 244 -26.66 0.52 3.89
N ASN A 245 -25.95 1.54 3.41
CA ASN A 245 -25.34 2.58 4.26
C ASN A 245 -24.55 2.02 5.46
N THR A 246 -23.83 0.94 5.25
CA THR A 246 -23.10 0.25 6.32
C THR A 246 -21.64 0.72 6.46
N HIS A 247 -21.12 1.39 5.42
CA HIS A 247 -19.79 1.96 5.45
C HIS A 247 -19.86 3.49 5.41
N GLY A 248 -19.24 4.13 6.39
CA GLY A 248 -19.08 5.58 6.45
C GLY A 248 -17.60 5.97 6.37
N ALA A 249 -17.33 7.15 5.84
CA ALA A 249 -16.00 7.75 5.96
C ALA A 249 -15.77 8.20 7.42
N THR A 250 -14.53 8.04 7.89
CA THR A 250 -14.17 8.62 9.20
C THR A 250 -14.12 10.14 9.08
N MET A 251 -14.44 10.85 10.17
CA MET A 251 -14.32 12.32 10.20
C MET A 251 -12.91 12.77 9.82
N LYS A 252 -11.87 12.06 10.29
CA LYS A 252 -10.49 12.34 9.91
C LYS A 252 -10.27 12.31 8.38
N GLN A 253 -10.93 11.41 7.67
CA GLN A 253 -10.84 11.35 6.20
C GLN A 253 -11.60 12.51 5.57
N VAL A 254 -12.76 12.86 6.09
CA VAL A 254 -13.54 14.02 5.64
C VAL A 254 -12.75 15.30 5.85
N ASP A 255 -12.21 15.50 7.05
CA ASP A 255 -11.41 16.68 7.41
C ASP A 255 -10.16 16.83 6.53
N ALA A 256 -9.53 15.71 6.10
CA ALA A 256 -8.38 15.76 5.21
C ALA A 256 -8.69 16.40 3.85
N TYR A 257 -9.91 16.25 3.33
CA TYR A 257 -10.33 16.95 2.11
C TYR A 257 -10.60 18.44 2.35
N TYR A 258 -11.17 18.80 3.50
CA TYR A 258 -11.45 20.20 3.82
C TYR A 258 -10.19 20.97 4.21
N CYS A 259 -9.25 20.34 4.89
CA CYS A 259 -8.02 20.98 5.35
C CYS A 259 -7.12 21.46 4.19
N LEU A 260 -7.16 20.78 3.06
CA LEU A 260 -6.45 21.18 1.83
C LEU A 260 -7.10 22.39 1.14
N LEU A 261 -8.36 22.72 1.46
CA LEU A 261 -9.14 23.76 0.79
C LEU A 261 -9.37 25.02 1.63
N TYR A 262 -8.82 25.12 2.84
CA TYR A 262 -9.04 26.26 3.74
C TYR A 262 -10.53 26.58 4.04
N THR A 263 -11.40 25.62 3.93
CA THR A 263 -12.84 25.80 4.07
C THR A 263 -13.44 24.95 5.18
N SER A 264 -12.66 24.66 6.23
CA SER A 264 -13.29 24.15 7.45
C SER A 264 -14.04 25.32 8.10
N PRO A 265 -15.35 25.27 8.22
CA PRO A 265 -16.03 26.19 9.10
C PRO A 265 -15.57 25.88 10.53
N SER A 266 -14.87 26.83 11.13
CA SER A 266 -14.50 26.82 12.54
C SER A 266 -15.72 26.75 13.44
#